data_1d74a209ac82714f8e0149b44daf8d48
#
_entry.id   1d74a209ac82714f8e0149b44daf8d48
#
_cell.length_a   1.000
_cell.length_b   1.000
_cell.length_c   1.000
_cell.angle_alpha   90.00
_cell.angle_beta   90.00
_cell.angle_gamma   90.00
#
_symmetry.space_group_name_H-M   'P 1'
#
loop_
_entity.id
_entity.type
_entity.pdbx_description
1 polymer ?
#
loop_
_entity_poly.entity_id
_entity_poly.type
_entity_poly.pdbx_seq_one_letter_code
_entity_poly.pdbx_strand_id
1 'polypeptide(L)'
;MGEVLARVLGAPSSTWIDQAHAENLARDGALGAAVSGTIYGVVLNTETQRAYLGQALSQAPYKAPPQAPVLYIKTANTLNRHGGTVVVPAGIDALEVNATLAVVIGRTASRTPEPQALDHVLGYTIALDVCEPHASYYRPAIRQRCRDGFLPIGPWLLPPGDFTSPDAAEIVVEVNGVERSRWLTSDLVRSVSRLIADISDFMTLHEGDALLVGLAPRPATARVGDRVAARVEGLGRLDVTLEGEAA
;
A
#
# COMPACT_ATOMS: atom_id res chain seq x y z
N MET A 1 15.10 20.64 -2.62
CA MET A 1 14.62 19.42 -1.91
C MET A 1 13.45 19.88 -1.07
N GLY A 2 12.33 19.15 -1.10
CA GLY A 2 11.12 19.50 -0.36
C GLY A 2 11.14 18.99 1.06
N GLU A 3 10.11 19.34 1.83
CA GLU A 3 9.83 18.76 3.14
C GLU A 3 8.97 17.49 2.99
N VAL A 4 9.21 16.52 3.85
CA VAL A 4 8.43 15.28 3.93
C VAL A 4 7.84 15.14 5.33
N LEU A 5 6.66 14.57 5.45
CA LEU A 5 6.08 14.23 6.74
C LEU A 5 6.60 12.88 7.19
N ALA A 6 7.35 12.86 8.27
CA ALA A 6 7.93 11.64 8.81
C ALA A 6 7.62 11.47 10.30
N ARG A 7 7.48 10.21 10.73
CA ARG A 7 7.35 9.83 12.13
C ARG A 7 8.67 9.26 12.62
N VAL A 8 9.38 10.04 13.42
CA VAL A 8 10.60 9.56 14.09
C VAL A 8 10.21 8.61 15.22
N LEU A 9 10.91 7.47 15.35
CA LEU A 9 10.66 6.51 16.42
C LEU A 9 10.88 7.17 17.78
N GLY A 10 9.91 7.00 18.68
CA GLY A 10 9.89 7.65 19.99
C GLY A 10 9.26 9.06 20.01
N ALA A 11 9.00 9.67 18.85
CA ALA A 11 8.25 10.91 18.80
C ALA A 11 6.75 10.70 18.97
N PRO A 12 6.03 11.62 19.62
CA PRO A 12 4.59 11.51 19.87
C PRO A 12 3.76 11.62 18.57
N SER A 13 4.27 12.34 17.57
CA SER A 13 3.58 12.61 16.31
C SER A 13 4.54 12.68 15.13
N SER A 14 3.99 12.61 13.90
CA SER A 14 4.74 12.93 12.69
C SER A 14 5.04 14.41 12.60
N THR A 15 6.19 14.76 11.99
CA THR A 15 6.63 16.15 11.79
C THR A 15 7.12 16.33 10.37
N TRP A 16 6.98 17.54 9.83
CA TRP A 16 7.58 17.92 8.56
C TRP A 16 9.07 18.14 8.77
N ILE A 17 9.90 17.47 7.98
CA ILE A 17 11.36 17.56 8.04
C ILE A 17 11.92 17.65 6.62
N ASP A 18 13.13 18.18 6.48
CA ASP A 18 13.86 18.17 5.20
C ASP A 18 14.05 16.72 4.70
N GLN A 19 13.86 16.52 3.41
CA GLN A 19 13.95 15.18 2.81
C GLN A 19 15.32 14.53 3.03
N ALA A 20 16.42 15.28 2.93
CA ALA A 20 17.75 14.73 3.15
C ALA A 20 17.96 14.27 4.60
N HIS A 21 17.34 14.97 5.56
CA HIS A 21 17.32 14.53 6.96
C HIS A 21 16.49 13.25 7.13
N ALA A 22 15.30 13.17 6.48
CA ALA A 22 14.48 11.97 6.49
C ALA A 22 15.21 10.75 5.89
N GLU A 23 15.95 10.93 4.81
CA GLU A 23 16.76 9.87 4.19
C GLU A 23 17.85 9.33 5.14
N ASN A 24 18.47 10.20 5.95
CA ASN A 24 19.42 9.77 6.96
C ASN A 24 18.73 8.96 8.07
N LEU A 25 17.61 9.47 8.60
CA LEU A 25 16.81 8.76 9.60
C LEU A 25 16.28 7.41 9.09
N ALA A 26 15.90 7.33 7.82
CA ALA A 26 15.47 6.08 7.20
C ALA A 26 16.61 5.06 7.15
N ARG A 27 17.82 5.47 6.75
CA ARG A 27 19.02 4.60 6.75
C ARG A 27 19.36 4.07 8.14
N ASP A 28 19.17 4.88 9.16
CA ASP A 28 19.42 4.52 10.56
C ASP A 28 18.26 3.70 11.17
N GLY A 29 17.19 3.43 10.38
CA GLY A 29 16.01 2.71 10.85
C GLY A 29 15.20 3.48 11.90
N ALA A 30 15.34 4.80 11.94
CA ALA A 30 14.74 5.67 12.96
C ALA A 30 13.33 6.18 12.59
N LEU A 31 12.79 5.80 11.42
CA LEU A 31 11.43 6.19 11.00
C LEU A 31 10.40 5.11 11.27
N GLY A 32 9.24 5.51 11.78
CA GLY A 32 8.05 4.69 11.93
C GLY A 32 7.06 4.87 10.78
N ALA A 33 5.95 4.13 10.82
CA ALA A 33 4.85 4.32 9.89
C ALA A 33 4.16 5.68 10.11
N ALA A 34 3.92 6.42 9.02
CA ALA A 34 3.29 7.74 9.07
C ALA A 34 1.74 7.68 8.92
N VAL A 35 1.14 6.53 9.21
CA VAL A 35 -0.30 6.26 9.13
C VAL A 35 -0.82 5.94 10.51
N SER A 36 -1.98 6.49 10.88
CA SER A 36 -2.56 6.36 12.21
C SER A 36 -4.01 5.87 12.22
N GLY A 37 -4.70 5.94 11.09
CA GLY A 37 -6.10 5.54 10.94
C GLY A 37 -6.27 4.12 10.39
N THR A 38 -7.45 3.87 9.84
CA THR A 38 -7.79 2.62 9.18
C THR A 38 -7.13 2.53 7.80
N ILE A 39 -6.68 1.34 7.43
CA ILE A 39 -6.06 1.12 6.13
C ILE A 39 -6.98 0.27 5.27
N TYR A 40 -7.44 0.86 4.19
CA TYR A 40 -8.28 0.21 3.19
C TYR A 40 -7.46 -0.11 1.96
N GLY A 41 -7.49 -1.35 1.51
CA GLY A 41 -6.90 -1.74 0.24
C GLY A 41 -7.97 -1.98 -0.81
N VAL A 42 -7.61 -1.80 -2.08
CA VAL A 42 -8.51 -2.01 -3.20
C VAL A 42 -7.97 -3.13 -4.08
N VAL A 43 -8.75 -4.19 -4.28
CA VAL A 43 -8.45 -5.26 -5.24
C VAL A 43 -9.29 -5.07 -6.50
N LEU A 44 -8.83 -5.68 -7.60
CA LEU A 44 -9.50 -5.59 -8.91
C LEU A 44 -9.63 -4.15 -9.43
N ASN A 45 -8.70 -3.29 -9.03
CA ASN A 45 -8.67 -1.89 -9.47
C ASN A 45 -7.61 -1.62 -10.55
N THR A 46 -7.01 -2.64 -11.15
CA THR A 46 -6.19 -2.50 -12.36
C THR A 46 -6.83 -3.23 -13.53
N GLU A 47 -6.75 -2.65 -14.72
CA GLU A 47 -7.26 -3.28 -15.95
C GLU A 47 -6.56 -4.62 -16.22
N THR A 48 -5.25 -4.65 -16.01
CA THR A 48 -4.44 -5.87 -16.17
C THR A 48 -4.87 -6.97 -15.19
N GLN A 49 -5.21 -6.65 -13.92
CA GLN A 49 -5.70 -7.63 -12.95
C GLN A 49 -7.07 -8.17 -13.36
N ARG A 50 -7.97 -7.30 -13.85
CA ARG A 50 -9.28 -7.69 -14.37
C ARG A 50 -9.15 -8.57 -15.60
N ALA A 51 -8.26 -8.21 -16.53
CA ALA A 51 -7.98 -9.00 -17.72
C ALA A 51 -7.39 -10.38 -17.39
N TYR A 52 -6.50 -10.46 -16.38
CA TYR A 52 -5.93 -11.73 -15.91
C TYR A 52 -6.99 -12.68 -15.37
N LEU A 53 -7.98 -12.18 -14.63
CA LEU A 53 -9.11 -12.99 -14.17
C LEU A 53 -10.12 -13.30 -15.31
N GLY A 54 -10.24 -12.41 -16.28
CA GLY A 54 -11.01 -12.62 -17.50
C GLY A 54 -12.40 -13.18 -17.24
N GLN A 55 -12.70 -14.31 -17.85
CA GLN A 55 -14.01 -14.98 -17.76
C GLN A 55 -14.35 -15.47 -16.33
N ALA A 56 -13.36 -15.66 -15.46
CA ALA A 56 -13.63 -16.08 -14.08
C ALA A 56 -14.47 -15.03 -13.32
N LEU A 57 -14.36 -13.75 -13.66
CA LEU A 57 -15.20 -12.70 -13.08
C LEU A 57 -16.70 -12.84 -13.43
N SER A 58 -17.03 -13.51 -14.54
CA SER A 58 -18.41 -13.74 -14.99
C SER A 58 -18.97 -15.09 -14.56
N GLN A 59 -18.19 -15.87 -13.82
CA GLN A 59 -18.56 -17.20 -13.33
C GLN A 59 -18.74 -17.20 -11.80
N ALA A 60 -19.37 -18.25 -11.28
CA ALA A 60 -19.43 -18.42 -9.83
C ALA A 60 -17.99 -18.53 -9.25
N PRO A 61 -17.72 -17.89 -8.09
CA PRO A 61 -18.66 -17.19 -7.21
C PRO A 61 -18.91 -15.71 -7.57
N TYR A 62 -18.18 -15.10 -8.50
CA TYR A 62 -18.20 -13.65 -8.77
C TYR A 62 -19.44 -13.17 -9.54
N LYS A 63 -19.89 -13.93 -10.55
CA LYS A 63 -21.06 -13.70 -11.41
C LYS A 63 -20.92 -12.52 -12.40
N ALA A 64 -20.25 -11.43 -12.04
CA ALA A 64 -20.00 -10.27 -12.89
C ALA A 64 -18.76 -9.51 -12.42
N PRO A 65 -18.07 -8.74 -13.31
CA PRO A 65 -17.04 -7.80 -12.89
C PRO A 65 -17.57 -6.78 -11.89
N PRO A 66 -16.75 -6.34 -10.91
CA PRO A 66 -17.19 -5.39 -9.89
C PRO A 66 -17.48 -4.02 -10.50
N GLN A 67 -18.63 -3.44 -10.13
CA GLN A 67 -19.03 -2.09 -10.51
C GLN A 67 -18.65 -1.02 -9.48
N ALA A 68 -18.42 -1.44 -8.23
CA ALA A 68 -17.92 -0.62 -7.13
C ALA A 68 -16.49 -1.03 -6.74
N PRO A 69 -15.76 -0.22 -5.95
CA PRO A 69 -14.48 -0.62 -5.37
C PRO A 69 -14.63 -1.89 -4.52
N VAL A 70 -13.76 -2.87 -4.72
CA VAL A 70 -13.71 -4.09 -3.90
C VAL A 70 -12.68 -3.86 -2.81
N LEU A 71 -13.15 -3.60 -1.59
CA LEU A 71 -12.31 -3.22 -0.47
C LEU A 71 -11.90 -4.44 0.37
N TYR A 72 -10.69 -4.36 0.92
CA TYR A 72 -10.23 -5.15 2.05
C TYR A 72 -9.61 -4.23 3.10
N ILE A 73 -9.34 -4.74 4.27
CA ILE A 73 -8.80 -3.98 5.40
C ILE A 73 -7.47 -4.57 5.80
N LYS A 74 -6.52 -3.71 6.13
CA LYS A 74 -5.33 -4.03 6.90
C LYS A 74 -5.52 -3.49 8.32
N THR A 75 -5.46 -4.36 9.30
CA THR A 75 -5.61 -4.00 10.71
C THR A 75 -4.35 -3.34 11.27
N ALA A 76 -4.47 -2.58 12.34
CA ALA A 76 -3.36 -1.79 12.90
C ALA A 76 -2.12 -2.63 13.27
N ASN A 77 -2.30 -3.90 13.66
CA ASN A 77 -1.19 -4.82 13.94
C ASN A 77 -0.34 -5.16 12.71
N THR A 78 -0.88 -4.93 11.50
CA THR A 78 -0.11 -5.19 10.27
C THR A 78 0.94 -4.12 9.99
N LEU A 79 0.84 -2.95 10.61
CA LEU A 79 1.77 -1.86 10.38
C LEU A 79 3.20 -2.27 10.71
N ASN A 80 4.10 -1.97 9.77
CA ASN A 80 5.52 -2.15 9.89
C ASN A 80 6.23 -0.94 9.26
N ARG A 81 7.53 -0.82 9.47
CA ARG A 81 8.32 0.33 9.05
C ARG A 81 9.33 -0.02 7.96
N HIS A 82 9.93 1.00 7.36
CA HIS A 82 11.12 0.86 6.54
C HIS A 82 12.26 0.22 7.36
N GLY A 83 12.97 -0.72 6.76
CA GLY A 83 14.02 -1.50 7.44
C GLY A 83 13.50 -2.49 8.48
N GLY A 84 12.18 -2.67 8.58
CA GLY A 84 11.57 -3.65 9.47
C GLY A 84 11.66 -5.08 8.98
N THR A 85 11.28 -6.01 9.85
CA THR A 85 11.22 -7.45 9.55
C THR A 85 9.78 -7.88 9.30
N VAL A 86 9.56 -8.69 8.28
CA VAL A 86 8.31 -9.40 8.02
C VAL A 86 8.53 -10.86 8.40
N VAL A 87 7.69 -11.37 9.32
CA VAL A 87 7.82 -12.76 9.78
C VAL A 87 7.06 -13.69 8.85
N VAL A 88 7.75 -14.66 8.25
CA VAL A 88 7.14 -15.73 7.46
C VAL A 88 6.63 -16.80 8.42
N PRO A 89 5.31 -17.10 8.43
CA PRO A 89 4.74 -18.06 9.36
C PRO A 89 5.26 -19.48 9.12
N ALA A 90 5.32 -20.28 10.19
CA ALA A 90 5.70 -21.68 10.09
C ALA A 90 4.78 -22.45 9.11
N GLY A 91 5.39 -23.24 8.24
CA GLY A 91 4.68 -24.01 7.21
C GLY A 91 4.28 -23.24 5.95
N ILE A 92 4.67 -21.96 5.83
CA ILE A 92 4.50 -21.15 4.63
C ILE A 92 5.85 -21.05 3.90
N ASP A 93 5.91 -21.55 2.65
CA ASP A 93 7.16 -21.55 1.88
C ASP A 93 7.56 -20.17 1.37
N ALA A 94 6.56 -19.35 1.00
CA ALA A 94 6.77 -18.01 0.48
C ALA A 94 5.55 -17.13 0.74
N LEU A 95 5.77 -15.83 0.90
CA LEU A 95 4.74 -14.81 0.95
C LEU A 95 4.57 -14.15 -0.41
N GLU A 96 3.36 -13.73 -0.72
CA GLU A 96 3.08 -12.81 -1.82
C GLU A 96 3.33 -11.39 -1.36
N VAL A 97 4.04 -10.61 -2.18
CA VAL A 97 4.40 -9.22 -1.89
C VAL A 97 3.96 -8.34 -3.04
N ASN A 98 3.04 -7.45 -2.78
CA ASN A 98 2.64 -6.39 -3.69
C ASN A 98 3.14 -5.04 -3.17
N ALA A 99 3.73 -4.22 -4.06
CA ALA A 99 3.92 -2.81 -3.78
C ALA A 99 2.75 -2.01 -4.34
N THR A 100 2.35 -1.00 -3.61
CA THR A 100 1.26 -0.09 -4.00
C THR A 100 1.53 1.33 -3.55
N LEU A 101 0.89 2.28 -4.24
CA LEU A 101 0.79 3.64 -3.76
C LEU A 101 -0.21 3.66 -2.59
N ALA A 102 0.19 4.26 -1.48
CA ALA A 102 -0.68 4.54 -0.35
C ALA A 102 -1.00 6.03 -0.32
N VAL A 103 -2.28 6.35 -0.30
CA VAL A 103 -2.83 7.72 -0.22
C VAL A 103 -3.32 7.94 1.19
N VAL A 104 -2.74 8.89 1.91
CA VAL A 104 -3.10 9.18 3.30
C VAL A 104 -4.05 10.37 3.35
N ILE A 105 -5.16 10.21 4.04
CA ILE A 105 -6.19 11.23 4.20
C ILE A 105 -5.75 12.25 5.27
N GLY A 106 -5.79 13.52 4.93
CA GLY A 106 -5.42 14.62 5.83
C GLY A 106 -6.60 15.48 6.27
N ARG A 107 -7.72 15.33 5.60
CA ARG A 107 -8.98 16.00 5.95
C ARG A 107 -10.14 15.03 5.73
N THR A 108 -10.99 14.89 6.71
CA THR A 108 -12.16 14.01 6.63
C THR A 108 -12.93 14.19 5.32
N ALA A 109 -13.13 13.09 4.59
CA ALA A 109 -13.88 13.03 3.34
C ALA A 109 -15.18 12.23 3.52
N SER A 110 -16.30 12.85 3.24
CA SER A 110 -17.64 12.24 3.31
C SER A 110 -18.48 12.78 2.18
N ARG A 111 -18.97 11.90 1.29
CA ARG A 111 -19.71 12.27 0.07
C ARG A 111 -18.97 13.35 -0.73
N THR A 112 -17.67 13.19 -0.86
CA THR A 112 -16.78 14.15 -1.53
C THR A 112 -16.89 13.97 -3.04
N PRO A 113 -17.24 15.03 -3.81
CA PRO A 113 -17.22 14.96 -5.26
C PRO A 113 -15.82 14.71 -5.80
N GLU A 114 -15.70 13.92 -6.86
CA GLU A 114 -14.41 13.54 -7.45
C GLU A 114 -13.48 14.74 -7.74
N PRO A 115 -13.94 15.90 -8.28
CA PRO A 115 -13.08 17.04 -8.51
C PRO A 115 -12.45 17.68 -7.26
N GLN A 116 -13.00 17.40 -6.08
CA GLN A 116 -12.52 17.90 -4.79
C GLN A 116 -11.79 16.82 -3.97
N ALA A 117 -11.75 15.58 -4.46
CA ALA A 117 -11.27 14.44 -3.70
C ALA A 117 -9.80 14.59 -3.27
N LEU A 118 -8.93 15.09 -4.15
CA LEU A 118 -7.51 15.26 -3.85
C LEU A 118 -7.23 16.37 -2.82
N ASP A 119 -8.16 17.29 -2.58
CA ASP A 119 -8.04 18.30 -1.51
C ASP A 119 -8.09 17.69 -0.10
N HIS A 120 -8.49 16.43 0.02
CA HIS A 120 -8.54 15.69 1.26
C HIS A 120 -7.26 14.87 1.54
N VAL A 121 -6.31 14.86 0.60
CA VAL A 121 -5.08 14.06 0.72
C VAL A 121 -4.03 14.83 1.52
N LEU A 122 -3.46 14.17 2.54
CA LEU A 122 -2.31 14.65 3.29
C LEU A 122 -1.01 14.45 2.49
N GLY A 123 -0.89 13.29 1.87
CA GLY A 123 0.28 12.92 1.11
C GLY A 123 0.23 11.48 0.60
N TYR A 124 1.31 11.13 -0.06
CA TYR A 124 1.51 9.84 -0.70
C TYR A 124 2.73 9.13 -0.11
N THR A 125 2.66 7.81 -0.03
CA THR A 125 3.78 6.98 0.42
C THR A 125 3.75 5.62 -0.25
N ILE A 126 4.77 4.81 0.00
CA ILE A 126 4.88 3.44 -0.50
C ILE A 126 4.34 2.48 0.54
N ALA A 127 3.59 1.46 0.12
CA ALA A 127 3.23 0.34 0.96
C ALA A 127 3.59 -0.99 0.29
N LEU A 128 4.07 -1.93 1.11
CA LEU A 128 4.20 -3.34 0.75
C LEU A 128 3.02 -4.11 1.36
N ASP A 129 2.06 -4.49 0.53
CA ASP A 129 0.94 -5.34 0.94
C ASP A 129 1.38 -6.80 0.87
N VAL A 130 1.78 -7.33 2.01
CA VAL A 130 2.21 -8.71 2.18
C VAL A 130 1.02 -9.59 2.55
N CYS A 131 0.95 -10.78 1.97
CA CYS A 131 -0.04 -11.78 2.34
C CYS A 131 0.47 -13.22 2.16
N GLU A 132 -0.16 -14.16 2.86
CA GLU A 132 -0.05 -15.58 2.52
C GLU A 132 -0.74 -15.82 1.17
N PRO A 133 -0.22 -16.71 0.30
CA PRO A 133 -0.86 -17.05 -0.95
C PRO A 133 -2.31 -17.48 -0.77
N HIS A 134 -3.22 -16.90 -1.56
CA HIS A 134 -4.64 -17.26 -1.56
C HIS A 134 -5.25 -17.05 -2.94
N ALA A 135 -6.14 -17.95 -3.33
CA ALA A 135 -6.64 -18.03 -4.69
C ALA A 135 -7.96 -17.28 -4.94
N SER A 136 -8.58 -16.68 -3.92
CA SER A 136 -9.93 -16.14 -4.06
C SER A 136 -10.10 -14.79 -3.39
N TYR A 137 -10.70 -13.84 -4.12
CA TYR A 137 -11.17 -12.55 -3.58
C TYR A 137 -12.62 -12.60 -3.08
N TYR A 138 -13.29 -13.74 -3.22
CA TYR A 138 -14.69 -13.90 -2.84
C TYR A 138 -14.90 -13.94 -1.32
N ARG A 139 -13.95 -14.52 -0.59
CA ARG A 139 -13.98 -14.57 0.87
C ARG A 139 -12.96 -13.60 1.45
N PRO A 140 -13.29 -12.82 2.49
CA PRO A 140 -12.33 -11.96 3.14
C PRO A 140 -11.12 -12.77 3.62
N ALA A 141 -9.94 -12.42 3.12
CA ALA A 141 -8.68 -13.12 3.42
C ALA A 141 -8.00 -12.52 4.66
N ILE A 142 -8.74 -12.39 5.77
CA ILE A 142 -8.23 -11.74 7.00
C ILE A 142 -7.01 -12.45 7.53
N ARG A 143 -7.07 -13.78 7.67
CA ARG A 143 -5.93 -14.55 8.18
C ARG A 143 -4.68 -14.36 7.32
N GLN A 144 -4.84 -14.35 6.00
CA GLN A 144 -3.74 -14.27 5.06
C GLN A 144 -3.14 -12.87 4.98
N ARG A 145 -3.94 -11.82 5.21
CA ARG A 145 -3.54 -10.42 4.99
C ARG A 145 -3.27 -9.63 6.27
N CYS A 146 -3.84 -10.04 7.41
CA CYS A 146 -3.81 -9.24 8.64
C CYS A 146 -2.90 -9.85 9.72
N ARG A 147 -1.80 -10.51 9.33
CA ARG A 147 -0.76 -10.89 10.28
C ARG A 147 0.06 -9.70 10.74
N ASP A 148 0.66 -9.81 11.90
CA ASP A 148 1.51 -8.77 12.46
C ASP A 148 2.65 -8.40 11.50
N GLY A 149 2.82 -7.10 11.27
CA GLY A 149 3.89 -6.59 10.42
C GLY A 149 3.71 -6.80 8.90
N PHE A 150 2.55 -7.28 8.42
CA PHE A 150 2.30 -7.56 7.00
C PHE A 150 1.95 -6.32 6.16
N LEU A 151 2.18 -5.12 6.70
CA LEU A 151 2.09 -3.87 5.94
C LEU A 151 3.25 -2.93 6.28
N PRO A 152 4.45 -3.20 5.78
CA PRO A 152 5.47 -2.17 5.73
C PRO A 152 4.96 -0.96 4.94
N ILE A 153 5.06 0.24 5.52
CA ILE A 153 4.58 1.49 4.92
C ILE A 153 5.50 2.66 5.27
N GLY A 154 5.78 3.49 4.30
CA GLY A 154 6.70 4.62 4.45
C GLY A 154 7.74 4.67 3.33
N PRO A 155 8.94 5.23 3.60
CA PRO A 155 9.45 5.68 4.90
C PRO A 155 8.86 7.02 5.39
N TRP A 156 8.34 7.85 4.49
CA TRP A 156 7.74 9.16 4.77
C TRP A 156 6.54 9.40 3.87
N LEU A 157 5.84 10.52 4.07
CA LEU A 157 4.80 11.04 3.18
C LEU A 157 5.33 12.21 2.38
N LEU A 158 5.11 12.18 1.07
CA LEU A 158 5.27 13.36 0.21
C LEU A 158 3.93 14.08 0.07
N PRO A 159 3.90 15.43 0.24
CA PRO A 159 2.68 16.21 0.05
C PRO A 159 2.22 16.20 -1.42
N PRO A 160 0.93 16.46 -1.70
CA PRO A 160 0.41 16.45 -3.07
C PRO A 160 1.13 17.42 -4.03
N GLY A 161 1.69 18.54 -3.51
CA GLY A 161 2.45 19.51 -4.30
C GLY A 161 3.78 18.97 -4.82
N ASP A 162 4.39 18.04 -4.11
CA ASP A 162 5.69 17.44 -4.45
C ASP A 162 5.55 16.09 -5.18
N PHE A 163 4.38 15.46 -5.12
CA PHE A 163 4.05 14.26 -5.88
C PHE A 163 2.82 14.49 -6.75
N THR A 164 3.05 14.93 -7.97
CA THR A 164 2.00 15.49 -8.86
C THR A 164 1.33 14.47 -9.76
N SER A 165 1.80 13.22 -9.80
CA SER A 165 1.31 12.21 -10.75
C SER A 165 0.89 10.90 -10.07
N PRO A 166 -0.07 10.93 -9.11
CA PRO A 166 -0.48 9.72 -8.40
C PRO A 166 -1.12 8.65 -9.32
N ASP A 167 -1.67 9.06 -10.46
CA ASP A 167 -2.28 8.19 -11.46
C ASP A 167 -1.35 7.85 -12.64
N ALA A 168 -0.04 8.15 -12.54
CA ALA A 168 0.96 7.82 -13.56
C ALA A 168 2.30 7.35 -12.95
N ALA A 169 2.28 6.89 -11.70
CA ALA A 169 3.48 6.44 -11.01
C ALA A 169 3.86 5.01 -11.41
N GLU A 170 5.17 4.78 -11.58
CA GLU A 170 5.72 3.44 -11.74
C GLU A 170 6.01 2.83 -10.36
N ILE A 171 5.53 1.60 -10.17
CA ILE A 171 5.68 0.83 -8.93
C ILE A 171 6.45 -0.45 -9.23
N VAL A 172 7.55 -0.67 -8.53
CA VAL A 172 8.45 -1.80 -8.74
C VAL A 172 8.68 -2.54 -7.44
N VAL A 173 8.65 -3.87 -7.49
CA VAL A 173 9.11 -4.76 -6.41
C VAL A 173 10.38 -5.46 -6.81
N GLU A 174 11.39 -5.37 -5.97
CA GLU A 174 12.64 -6.10 -6.08
C GLU A 174 12.76 -7.14 -4.95
N VAL A 175 13.25 -8.32 -5.28
CA VAL A 175 13.65 -9.33 -4.28
C VAL A 175 15.13 -9.62 -4.49
N ASN A 176 15.93 -9.40 -3.46
CA ASN A 176 17.39 -9.52 -3.49
C ASN A 176 18.05 -8.69 -4.62
N GLY A 177 17.53 -7.48 -4.86
CA GLY A 177 18.02 -6.56 -5.89
C GLY A 177 17.60 -6.93 -7.32
N VAL A 178 16.77 -7.96 -7.50
CA VAL A 178 16.23 -8.35 -8.81
C VAL A 178 14.78 -7.95 -8.90
N GLU A 179 14.41 -7.19 -9.93
CA GLU A 179 13.02 -6.84 -10.23
C GLU A 179 12.17 -8.10 -10.43
N ARG A 180 11.06 -8.18 -9.71
CA ARG A 180 10.12 -9.30 -9.75
C ARG A 180 8.72 -8.89 -10.17
N SER A 181 8.34 -7.64 -9.97
CA SER A 181 7.04 -7.13 -10.37
C SER A 181 7.16 -5.64 -10.71
N ARG A 182 6.42 -5.22 -11.71
CA ARG A 182 6.31 -3.82 -12.15
C ARG A 182 4.89 -3.55 -12.63
N TRP A 183 4.34 -2.41 -12.26
CA TRP A 183 3.07 -1.94 -12.78
C TRP A 183 2.98 -0.40 -12.70
N LEU A 184 2.00 0.17 -13.36
CA LEU A 184 1.79 1.62 -13.43
C LEU A 184 0.42 1.97 -12.84
N THR A 185 0.33 3.05 -12.09
CA THR A 185 -0.96 3.54 -11.60
C THR A 185 -1.86 4.06 -12.72
N SER A 186 -1.32 4.31 -13.91
CA SER A 186 -2.13 4.57 -15.11
C SER A 186 -2.96 3.37 -15.59
N ASP A 187 -2.69 2.16 -15.06
CA ASP A 187 -3.50 0.95 -15.27
C ASP A 187 -4.72 0.87 -14.32
N LEU A 188 -4.88 1.84 -13.42
CA LEU A 188 -6.02 1.86 -12.50
C LEU A 188 -7.33 2.05 -13.24
N VAL A 189 -8.31 1.21 -12.92
CA VAL A 189 -9.70 1.34 -13.38
C VAL A 189 -10.37 2.58 -12.78
N ARG A 190 -10.05 2.86 -11.53
CA ARG A 190 -10.47 4.06 -10.80
C ARG A 190 -9.23 4.82 -10.38
N SER A 191 -9.10 6.05 -10.84
CA SER A 191 -8.07 6.99 -10.40
C SER A 191 -8.10 7.20 -8.88
N VAL A 192 -7.08 7.80 -8.32
CA VAL A 192 -7.05 8.14 -6.89
C VAL A 192 -8.23 9.02 -6.50
N SER A 193 -8.52 10.06 -7.28
CA SER A 193 -9.66 10.96 -7.03
C SER A 193 -10.99 10.21 -7.07
N ARG A 194 -11.17 9.34 -8.06
CA ARG A 194 -12.37 8.52 -8.20
C ARG A 194 -12.53 7.52 -7.05
N LEU A 195 -11.45 6.91 -6.56
CA LEU A 195 -11.50 6.01 -5.40
C LEU A 195 -11.96 6.73 -4.13
N ILE A 196 -11.40 7.91 -3.86
CA ILE A 196 -11.81 8.71 -2.69
C ILE A 196 -13.30 9.08 -2.82
N ALA A 197 -13.76 9.51 -3.99
CA ALA A 197 -15.16 9.87 -4.23
C ALA A 197 -16.07 8.66 -4.02
N ASP A 198 -15.81 7.53 -4.69
CA ASP A 198 -16.63 6.33 -4.62
C ASP A 198 -16.70 5.74 -3.19
N ILE A 199 -15.58 5.77 -2.45
CA ILE A 199 -15.53 5.25 -1.07
C ILE A 199 -16.22 6.22 -0.12
N SER A 200 -15.98 7.53 -0.26
CA SER A 200 -16.57 8.54 0.62
C SER A 200 -18.09 8.72 0.43
N ASP A 201 -18.65 8.18 -0.66
CA ASP A 201 -20.10 8.18 -0.90
C ASP A 201 -20.87 7.30 0.11
N PHE A 202 -20.30 6.17 0.51
CA PHE A 202 -20.96 5.23 1.43
C PHE A 202 -20.36 5.15 2.83
N MET A 203 -19.13 5.62 3.03
CA MET A 203 -18.48 5.65 4.34
C MET A 203 -17.60 6.89 4.47
N THR A 204 -17.39 7.36 5.70
CA THR A 204 -16.50 8.48 5.95
C THR A 204 -15.05 8.00 6.01
N LEU A 205 -14.16 8.64 5.24
CA LEU A 205 -12.73 8.51 5.39
C LEU A 205 -12.25 9.59 6.37
N HIS A 206 -11.60 9.18 7.44
CA HIS A 206 -11.12 10.07 8.49
C HIS A 206 -9.67 10.48 8.25
N GLU A 207 -9.29 11.59 8.87
CA GLU A 207 -7.89 12.00 8.93
C GLU A 207 -7.02 10.87 9.50
N GLY A 208 -5.90 10.58 8.83
CA GLY A 208 -5.00 9.49 9.16
C GLY A 208 -5.34 8.14 8.51
N ASP A 209 -6.53 7.98 7.90
CA ASP A 209 -6.85 6.80 7.11
C ASP A 209 -5.96 6.71 5.86
N ALA A 210 -5.72 5.50 5.38
CA ALA A 210 -4.94 5.28 4.17
C ALA A 210 -5.68 4.40 3.16
N LEU A 211 -5.53 4.73 1.87
CA LEU A 211 -6.02 3.94 0.75
C LEU A 211 -4.85 3.33 -0.01
N LEU A 212 -4.81 2.00 -0.12
CA LEU A 212 -3.91 1.26 -1.01
C LEU A 212 -4.62 1.13 -2.36
N VAL A 213 -4.14 1.86 -3.39
CA VAL A 213 -4.94 2.15 -4.59
C VAL A 213 -5.16 0.96 -5.53
N GLY A 214 -4.35 -0.08 -5.44
CA GLY A 214 -4.45 -1.26 -6.29
C GLY A 214 -3.28 -2.21 -6.08
N LEU A 215 -3.36 -3.38 -6.69
CA LEU A 215 -2.36 -4.43 -6.61
C LEU A 215 -1.94 -4.86 -8.02
N ALA A 216 -0.67 -5.26 -8.15
CA ALA A 216 -0.19 -5.88 -9.38
C ALA A 216 -0.98 -7.16 -9.68
N PRO A 217 -1.19 -7.51 -10.97
CA PRO A 217 -1.90 -8.73 -11.35
C PRO A 217 -1.17 -10.01 -10.93
N ARG A 218 0.14 -9.92 -10.81
CA ARG A 218 1.02 -11.00 -10.35
C ARG A 218 1.92 -10.47 -9.26
N PRO A 219 1.68 -10.84 -8.00
CA PRO A 219 2.55 -10.44 -6.90
C PRO A 219 3.94 -11.04 -7.06
N ALA A 220 4.95 -10.34 -6.54
CA ALA A 220 6.24 -10.95 -6.30
C ALA A 220 6.11 -11.99 -5.18
N THR A 221 6.99 -12.99 -5.15
CA THR A 221 7.09 -13.94 -4.06
C THR A 221 8.43 -13.78 -3.34
N ALA A 222 8.40 -13.85 -2.02
CA ALA A 222 9.60 -13.77 -1.19
C ALA A 222 9.57 -14.82 -0.07
N ARG A 223 10.75 -15.30 0.33
CA ARG A 223 10.97 -16.38 1.30
C ARG A 223 11.78 -15.90 2.49
N VAL A 224 11.87 -16.73 3.49
CA VAL A 224 12.79 -16.51 4.61
C VAL A 224 14.20 -16.24 4.09
N GLY A 225 14.84 -15.18 4.62
CA GLY A 225 16.17 -14.71 4.23
C GLY A 225 16.20 -13.70 3.09
N ASP A 226 15.08 -13.50 2.39
CA ASP A 226 15.01 -12.53 1.30
C ASP A 226 14.95 -11.08 1.82
N ARG A 227 15.53 -10.18 1.03
CA ARG A 227 15.34 -8.73 1.14
C ARG A 227 14.38 -8.27 0.06
N VAL A 228 13.35 -7.57 0.46
CA VAL A 228 12.34 -7.02 -0.45
C VAL A 228 12.41 -5.51 -0.43
N ALA A 229 12.36 -4.92 -1.60
CA ALA A 229 12.25 -3.48 -1.76
C ALA A 229 11.09 -3.13 -2.67
N ALA A 230 10.34 -2.10 -2.30
CA ALA A 230 9.41 -1.41 -3.17
C ALA A 230 10.00 -0.06 -3.59
N ARG A 231 9.88 0.28 -4.85
CA ARG A 231 10.21 1.61 -5.37
C ARG A 231 9.00 2.20 -6.05
N VAL A 232 8.76 3.48 -5.78
CA VAL A 232 7.80 4.29 -6.52
C VAL A 232 8.54 5.54 -6.99
N GLU A 233 8.49 5.78 -8.30
CA GLU A 233 9.13 6.94 -8.88
C GLU A 233 8.63 8.23 -8.22
N GLY A 234 9.54 9.09 -7.80
CA GLY A 234 9.24 10.33 -7.08
C GLY A 234 9.00 10.17 -5.57
N LEU A 235 8.68 8.98 -5.06
CA LEU A 235 8.46 8.73 -3.61
C LEU A 235 9.65 8.12 -2.90
N GLY A 236 10.52 7.41 -3.64
CA GLY A 236 11.70 6.77 -3.08
C GLY A 236 11.60 5.26 -2.96
N ARG A 237 12.11 4.71 -1.84
CA ARG A 237 12.29 3.27 -1.64
C ARG A 237 11.87 2.83 -0.24
N LEU A 238 11.19 1.70 -0.13
CA LEU A 238 10.79 1.02 1.10
C LEU A 238 11.43 -0.37 1.12
N ASP A 239 12.27 -0.65 2.10
CA ASP A 239 12.99 -1.93 2.25
C ASP A 239 12.50 -2.70 3.47
N VAL A 240 12.50 -4.03 3.38
CA VAL A 240 12.24 -4.96 4.49
C VAL A 240 13.06 -6.23 4.33
N THR A 241 13.23 -6.98 5.42
CA THR A 241 13.78 -8.34 5.44
C THR A 241 12.70 -9.35 5.84
N LEU A 242 12.78 -10.57 5.31
CA LEU A 242 11.90 -11.66 5.69
C LEU A 242 12.65 -12.62 6.62
N GLU A 243 12.06 -12.91 7.78
CA GLU A 243 12.62 -13.86 8.75
C GLU A 243 11.60 -14.96 9.06
N GLY A 244 12.08 -16.14 9.41
CA GLY A 244 11.21 -17.22 9.82
C GLY A 244 10.62 -16.98 11.21
N GLU A 245 9.39 -17.47 11.44
CA GLU A 245 8.80 -17.50 12.76
C GLU A 245 9.72 -18.28 13.72
N ALA A 246 10.03 -17.68 14.88
CA ALA A 246 10.81 -18.35 15.90
C ALA A 246 10.05 -19.59 16.43
N ALA A 247 10.78 -20.69 16.62
CA ALA A 247 10.22 -21.94 17.13
C ALA A 247 9.82 -21.83 18.61
#